data_431362f4c5850aa96eef5fb154e2f454
#
_entry.id   431362f4c5850aa96eef5fb154e2f454
#
_cell.length_a   1.000
_cell.length_b   1.000
_cell.length_c   1.000
_cell.angle_alpha   90.00
_cell.angle_beta   90.00
_cell.angle_gamma   90.00
#
_symmetry.space_group_name_H-M   'P 1'
#
loop_
_entity.id
_entity.type
_entity.pdbx_description
1 polymer ?
#
loop_
_entity_poly.entity_id
_entity_poly.type
_entity_poly.pdbx_seq_one_letter_code
_entity_poly.pdbx_strand_id
1 'polypeptide(L)'
;SRWKLYNFVDNHDVARIASKLTAKSNFLPVHVLLYTLPGIPSLYYGSEFGIEGKKERWSDRNLRPELRLEDFRGNDQAKLIAALGRLRGALSELSYGDYEERVLTNETYAFSRSLEGKHSIVTVNNANSPKEMPMEPGFRGVLLGLRAEHGSVVLPPHSGEIWVEAGRE
;
A
#
# COMPACT_ATOMS: atom_id res chain seq x y z
N SER A 1 25.73 -3.16 6.24
CA SER A 1 24.64 -3.21 5.26
C SER A 1 23.51 -4.04 5.84
N ARG A 2 22.33 -3.47 6.01
CA ARG A 2 21.13 -4.22 6.39
C ARG A 2 20.62 -4.98 5.17
N TRP A 3 20.41 -6.28 5.29
CA TRP A 3 19.71 -7.08 4.30
C TRP A 3 18.30 -6.51 4.11
N LYS A 4 17.85 -6.35 2.86
CA LYS A 4 16.49 -5.93 2.54
C LYS A 4 15.68 -7.14 2.12
N LEU A 5 14.50 -7.32 2.70
CA LEU A 5 13.56 -8.35 2.29
C LEU A 5 12.98 -8.02 0.92
N TYR A 6 12.75 -9.03 0.13
CA TYR A 6 12.02 -8.95 -1.13
C TYR A 6 10.54 -9.23 -0.83
N ASN A 7 9.72 -8.19 -0.89
CA ASN A 7 8.30 -8.26 -0.49
C ASN A 7 7.41 -8.36 -1.71
N PHE A 8 6.44 -9.25 -1.67
CA PHE A 8 5.41 -9.37 -2.71
C PHE A 8 4.08 -9.83 -2.09
N VAL A 9 2.98 -9.57 -2.75
CA VAL A 9 1.63 -10.02 -2.37
C VAL A 9 1.17 -11.21 -3.20
N ASP A 10 1.71 -11.34 -4.40
CA ASP A 10 1.55 -12.49 -5.29
C ASP A 10 2.76 -12.64 -6.23
N ASN A 11 2.83 -13.77 -6.92
CA ASN A 11 3.85 -14.08 -7.92
C ASN A 11 3.34 -15.17 -8.87
N HIS A 12 4.22 -15.71 -9.70
CA HIS A 12 3.90 -16.74 -10.69
C HIS A 12 3.57 -18.13 -10.11
N ASP A 13 3.76 -18.34 -8.79
CA ASP A 13 3.55 -19.65 -8.12
C ASP A 13 2.36 -19.66 -7.18
N VAL A 14 1.79 -18.51 -6.85
CA VAL A 14 0.65 -18.39 -5.94
C VAL A 14 -0.53 -17.68 -6.60
N ALA A 15 -1.73 -17.90 -6.07
CA ALA A 15 -2.92 -17.21 -6.55
C ALA A 15 -2.74 -15.67 -6.49
N ARG A 16 -3.24 -14.99 -7.52
CA ARG A 16 -3.23 -13.54 -7.62
C ARG A 16 -3.86 -12.89 -6.40
N ILE A 17 -3.31 -11.76 -5.95
CA ILE A 17 -3.83 -11.05 -4.77
C ILE A 17 -5.31 -10.70 -4.94
N ALA A 18 -5.72 -10.23 -6.12
CA ALA A 18 -7.11 -9.91 -6.40
C ALA A 18 -8.06 -11.12 -6.22
N SER A 19 -7.57 -12.35 -6.41
CA SER A 19 -8.36 -13.58 -6.14
C SER A 19 -8.41 -13.98 -4.67
N LYS A 20 -7.49 -13.47 -3.84
CA LYS A 20 -7.40 -13.76 -2.40
C LYS A 20 -8.24 -12.79 -1.58
N LEU A 21 -8.43 -11.56 -2.06
CA LEU A 21 -9.17 -10.54 -1.35
C LEU A 21 -10.68 -10.87 -1.32
N THR A 22 -11.22 -11.04 -0.12
CA THR A 22 -12.67 -11.19 0.08
C THR A 22 -13.41 -9.89 -0.19
N ALA A 23 -12.87 -8.76 0.30
CA ALA A 23 -13.30 -7.42 -0.08
C ALA A 23 -12.31 -6.87 -1.11
N LYS A 24 -12.78 -6.61 -2.34
CA LYS A 24 -11.91 -6.08 -3.42
C LYS A 24 -11.33 -4.71 -3.09
N SER A 25 -12.03 -3.92 -2.28
CA SER A 25 -11.56 -2.64 -1.74
C SER A 25 -10.28 -2.76 -0.90
N ASN A 26 -9.97 -3.94 -0.34
CA ASN A 26 -8.69 -4.18 0.34
C ASN A 26 -7.47 -4.19 -0.60
N PHE A 27 -7.67 -4.06 -1.90
CA PHE A 27 -6.57 -3.85 -2.85
C PHE A 27 -5.73 -2.62 -2.45
N LEU A 28 -6.38 -1.51 -2.05
CA LEU A 28 -5.70 -0.28 -1.63
C LEU A 28 -4.82 -0.50 -0.38
N PRO A 29 -5.36 -0.88 0.79
CA PRO A 29 -4.53 -1.04 2.00
C PRO A 29 -3.43 -2.09 1.84
N VAL A 30 -3.66 -3.17 1.12
CA VAL A 30 -2.64 -4.19 0.84
C VAL A 30 -1.45 -3.61 0.07
N HIS A 31 -1.70 -2.82 -0.97
CA HIS A 31 -0.63 -2.22 -1.75
C HIS A 31 0.03 -1.02 -1.07
N VAL A 32 -0.71 -0.27 -0.24
CA VAL A 32 -0.09 0.71 0.66
C VAL A 32 0.96 0.03 1.53
N LEU A 33 0.63 -1.09 2.17
CA LEU A 33 1.59 -1.86 2.97
C LEU A 33 2.76 -2.38 2.13
N LEU A 34 2.51 -2.96 0.96
CA LEU A 34 3.55 -3.47 0.07
C LEU A 34 4.60 -2.40 -0.25
N TYR A 35 4.14 -1.18 -0.58
CA TYR A 35 5.02 -0.10 -1.00
C TYR A 35 5.66 0.69 0.14
N THR A 36 5.19 0.57 1.37
CA THR A 36 5.66 1.41 2.49
C THR A 36 6.37 0.66 3.61
N LEU A 37 6.12 -0.65 3.76
CA LEU A 37 6.86 -1.49 4.70
C LEU A 37 8.36 -1.59 4.32
N PRO A 38 9.25 -1.84 5.31
CA PRO A 38 10.65 -2.10 5.05
C PRO A 38 10.86 -3.24 4.04
N GLY A 39 11.76 -3.05 3.08
CA GLY A 39 12.09 -4.06 2.07
C GLY A 39 12.03 -3.50 0.66
N ILE A 40 12.08 -4.38 -0.32
CA ILE A 40 11.99 -4.07 -1.76
C ILE A 40 10.63 -4.59 -2.23
N PRO A 41 9.66 -3.70 -2.56
CA PRO A 41 8.38 -4.13 -3.09
C PRO A 41 8.55 -4.73 -4.48
N SER A 42 7.91 -5.85 -4.72
CA SER A 42 7.83 -6.49 -6.02
C SER A 42 6.38 -6.64 -6.43
N LEU A 43 6.09 -6.27 -7.65
CA LEU A 43 4.78 -6.39 -8.26
C LEU A 43 4.86 -7.38 -9.42
N TYR A 44 4.04 -8.42 -9.38
CA TYR A 44 3.95 -9.36 -10.48
C TYR A 44 3.08 -8.76 -11.60
N TYR A 45 3.50 -8.92 -12.86
CA TYR A 45 2.81 -8.33 -14.01
C TYR A 45 1.31 -8.66 -14.04
N GLY A 46 0.48 -7.69 -14.32
CA GLY A 46 -0.98 -7.81 -14.33
C GLY A 46 -1.62 -7.59 -12.96
N SER A 47 -0.88 -7.71 -11.85
CA SER A 47 -1.41 -7.43 -10.51
C SER A 47 -1.72 -5.95 -10.32
N GLU A 48 -1.00 -5.06 -11.03
CA GLU A 48 -1.30 -3.63 -11.09
C GLU A 48 -2.68 -3.32 -11.67
N PHE A 49 -3.22 -4.21 -12.49
CA PHE A 49 -4.56 -4.05 -13.08
C PHE A 49 -5.66 -4.73 -12.26
N GLY A 50 -5.29 -5.42 -11.16
CA GLY A 50 -6.23 -6.17 -10.35
C GLY A 50 -6.76 -7.43 -11.03
N ILE A 51 -6.01 -8.02 -11.96
CA ILE A 51 -6.44 -9.27 -12.61
C ILE A 51 -6.49 -10.42 -11.59
N GLU A 52 -7.47 -11.28 -11.80
CA GLU A 52 -7.65 -12.47 -10.98
C GLU A 52 -6.94 -13.69 -11.61
N GLY A 53 -6.61 -14.66 -10.78
CA GLY A 53 -6.05 -15.93 -11.18
C GLY A 53 -5.84 -16.82 -9.95
N LYS A 54 -6.38 -18.02 -9.98
CA LYS A 54 -6.21 -19.01 -8.91
C LYS A 54 -5.19 -20.05 -9.33
N LYS A 55 -4.36 -20.47 -8.37
CA LYS A 55 -3.45 -21.60 -8.58
C LYS A 55 -4.25 -22.88 -8.81
N GLU A 56 -3.95 -23.57 -9.87
CA GLU A 56 -4.50 -24.89 -10.19
C GLU A 56 -3.46 -25.97 -9.94
N ARG A 57 -3.93 -27.20 -9.68
CA ARG A 57 -3.04 -28.31 -9.32
C ARG A 57 -2.07 -28.69 -10.46
N TRP A 58 -2.53 -28.54 -11.71
CA TRP A 58 -1.82 -29.06 -12.86
C TRP A 58 -1.49 -28.00 -13.92
N SER A 59 -1.78 -26.73 -13.66
CA SER A 59 -1.57 -25.65 -14.61
C SER A 59 -1.33 -24.31 -13.92
N ASP A 60 -0.37 -23.56 -14.43
CA ASP A 60 -0.11 -22.17 -14.04
C ASP A 60 -0.70 -21.16 -15.05
N ARG A 61 -1.46 -21.62 -16.03
CA ARG A 61 -1.98 -20.78 -17.12
C ARG A 61 -2.79 -19.59 -16.61
N ASN A 62 -3.61 -19.82 -15.59
CA ASN A 62 -4.41 -18.77 -14.96
C ASN A 62 -3.58 -17.72 -14.21
N LEU A 63 -2.34 -18.06 -13.86
CA LEU A 63 -1.41 -17.12 -13.21
C LEU A 63 -0.55 -16.35 -14.21
N ARG A 64 -0.52 -16.79 -15.48
CA ARG A 64 0.36 -16.26 -16.53
C ARG A 64 -0.44 -15.92 -17.80
N PRO A 65 -1.51 -15.10 -17.71
CA PRO A 65 -2.29 -14.74 -18.89
C PRO A 65 -1.48 -13.84 -19.82
N GLU A 66 -1.77 -13.93 -21.12
CA GLU A 66 -1.38 -12.90 -22.07
C GLU A 66 -2.23 -11.65 -21.82
N LEU A 67 -1.60 -10.48 -21.76
CA LEU A 67 -2.26 -9.21 -21.49
C LEU A 67 -2.06 -8.25 -22.67
N ARG A 68 -3.12 -7.52 -23.01
CA ARG A 68 -3.07 -6.40 -23.93
C ARG A 68 -3.24 -5.11 -23.13
N LEU A 69 -2.26 -4.24 -23.17
CA LEU A 69 -2.26 -3.02 -22.36
C LEU A 69 -3.42 -2.07 -22.69
N GLU A 70 -3.90 -2.11 -23.92
CA GLU A 70 -5.07 -1.32 -24.36
C GLU A 70 -6.34 -1.66 -23.58
N ASP A 71 -6.49 -2.91 -23.09
CA ASP A 71 -7.67 -3.35 -22.34
C ASP A 71 -7.72 -2.75 -20.92
N PHE A 72 -6.61 -2.19 -20.47
CA PHE A 72 -6.46 -1.62 -19.10
C PHE A 72 -6.32 -0.09 -19.09
N ARG A 73 -6.63 0.59 -20.21
CA ARG A 73 -6.56 2.05 -20.25
C ARG A 73 -7.49 2.67 -19.22
N GLY A 74 -6.94 3.57 -18.40
CA GLY A 74 -7.69 4.25 -17.35
C GLY A 74 -7.97 3.42 -16.09
N ASN A 75 -7.38 2.22 -15.97
CA ASN A 75 -7.56 1.33 -14.82
C ASN A 75 -7.14 2.04 -13.50
N ASP A 76 -8.03 2.03 -12.51
CA ASP A 76 -7.82 2.76 -11.25
C ASP A 76 -6.82 2.08 -10.33
N GLN A 77 -6.72 0.74 -10.36
CA GLN A 77 -5.68 0.01 -9.63
C GLN A 77 -4.29 0.39 -10.15
N ALA A 78 -4.13 0.45 -11.47
CA ALA A 78 -2.86 0.88 -12.07
C ALA A 78 -2.49 2.32 -11.71
N LYS A 79 -3.46 3.23 -11.63
CA LYS A 79 -3.23 4.61 -11.16
C LYS A 79 -2.77 4.64 -9.70
N LEU A 80 -3.39 3.84 -8.84
CA LEU A 80 -2.99 3.69 -7.43
C LEU A 80 -1.55 3.17 -7.33
N ILE A 81 -1.22 2.09 -8.04
CA ILE A 81 0.13 1.50 -8.05
C ILE A 81 1.16 2.53 -8.53
N ALA A 82 0.85 3.27 -9.59
CA ALA A 82 1.73 4.33 -10.09
C ALA A 82 1.92 5.47 -9.07
N ALA A 83 0.87 5.84 -8.33
CA ALA A 83 0.96 6.84 -7.25
C ALA A 83 1.86 6.35 -6.11
N LEU A 84 1.66 5.11 -5.65
CA LEU A 84 2.49 4.49 -4.62
C LEU A 84 3.96 4.38 -5.04
N GLY A 85 4.23 4.02 -6.30
CA GLY A 85 5.58 3.97 -6.85
C GLY A 85 6.27 5.35 -6.84
N ARG A 86 5.55 6.40 -7.26
CA ARG A 86 6.06 7.78 -7.21
C ARG A 86 6.33 8.23 -5.78
N LEU A 87 5.40 8.01 -4.84
CA LEU A 87 5.58 8.36 -3.44
C LEU A 87 6.78 7.65 -2.84
N ARG A 88 6.93 6.34 -3.07
CA ARG A 88 8.11 5.61 -2.60
C ARG A 88 9.41 6.13 -3.20
N GLY A 89 9.41 6.55 -4.44
CA GLY A 89 10.58 7.16 -5.10
C GLY A 89 10.93 8.55 -4.53
N ALA A 90 9.92 9.34 -4.19
CA ALA A 90 10.09 10.70 -3.64
C ALA A 90 10.42 10.71 -2.13
N LEU A 91 9.86 9.74 -1.37
CA LEU A 91 10.01 9.65 0.09
C LEU A 91 11.10 8.62 0.44
N SER A 92 12.36 9.08 0.50
CA SER A 92 13.53 8.22 0.73
C SER A 92 13.44 7.40 2.02
N GLU A 93 12.76 7.91 3.05
CA GLU A 93 12.51 7.20 4.31
C GLU A 93 11.67 5.94 4.11
N LEU A 94 10.77 5.88 3.13
CA LEU A 94 10.03 4.65 2.82
C LEU A 94 10.95 3.54 2.28
N SER A 95 12.05 3.90 1.64
CA SER A 95 13.00 2.96 1.06
C SER A 95 14.15 2.59 2.00
N TYR A 96 14.62 3.54 2.81
CA TYR A 96 15.86 3.42 3.56
C TYR A 96 15.72 3.72 5.06
N GLY A 97 14.59 4.30 5.47
CA GLY A 97 14.35 4.76 6.84
C GLY A 97 14.16 3.63 7.85
N ASP A 98 14.30 3.99 9.10
CA ASP A 98 13.94 3.13 10.23
C ASP A 98 12.41 2.96 10.27
N TYR A 99 11.98 1.93 10.95
CA TYR A 99 10.57 1.56 11.10
C TYR A 99 10.23 1.52 12.58
N GLU A 100 9.06 2.08 12.93
CA GLU A 100 8.50 2.02 14.26
C GLU A 100 6.98 1.79 14.20
N GLU A 101 6.50 0.76 14.88
CA GLU A 101 5.06 0.48 15.00
C GLU A 101 4.41 1.52 15.91
N ARG A 102 3.23 2.04 15.53
CA ARG A 102 2.47 3.02 16.30
C ARG A 102 1.13 2.50 16.79
N VAL A 103 0.38 1.85 15.92
CA VAL A 103 -0.93 1.25 16.22
C VAL A 103 -1.02 -0.09 15.54
N LEU A 104 -1.43 -1.10 16.26
CA LEU A 104 -1.74 -2.42 15.71
C LEU A 104 -3.00 -2.97 16.37
N THR A 105 -4.03 -3.17 15.56
CA THR A 105 -5.27 -3.85 15.94
C THR A 105 -5.63 -4.90 14.90
N ASN A 106 -6.73 -5.59 15.06
CA ASN A 106 -7.23 -6.54 14.05
C ASN A 106 -7.67 -5.86 12.75
N GLU A 107 -7.96 -4.55 12.78
CA GLU A 107 -8.56 -3.82 11.66
C GLU A 107 -7.78 -2.60 11.22
N THR A 108 -6.87 -2.10 12.07
CA THR A 108 -6.10 -0.89 11.80
C THR A 108 -4.62 -1.09 12.09
N TYR A 109 -3.80 -0.47 11.27
CA TYR A 109 -2.36 -0.49 11.43
C TYR A 109 -1.77 0.88 11.12
N ALA A 110 -0.86 1.34 11.99
CA ALA A 110 -0.08 2.55 11.74
C ALA A 110 1.38 2.33 12.14
N PHE A 111 2.28 2.89 11.37
CA PHE A 111 3.71 2.89 11.63
C PHE A 111 4.38 4.14 11.07
N SER A 112 5.54 4.48 11.59
CA SER A 112 6.38 5.55 11.06
C SER A 112 7.60 5.02 10.33
N ARG A 113 8.08 5.82 9.40
CA ARG A 113 9.35 5.66 8.69
C ARG A 113 10.16 6.93 8.88
N SER A 114 11.43 6.81 9.26
CA SER A 114 12.28 7.95 9.58
C SER A 114 13.65 7.82 8.95
N LEU A 115 14.15 8.88 8.34
CA LEU A 115 15.48 8.94 7.73
C LEU A 115 16.02 10.37 7.76
N GLU A 116 17.13 10.58 8.49
CA GLU A 116 17.85 11.87 8.48
C GLU A 116 16.95 13.09 8.73
N GLY A 117 16.08 13.00 9.74
CA GLY A 117 15.14 14.07 10.10
C GLY A 117 13.88 14.14 9.22
N LYS A 118 13.73 13.27 8.25
CA LYS A 118 12.49 13.12 7.45
C LYS A 118 11.60 12.07 8.11
N HIS A 119 10.32 12.38 8.25
CA HIS A 119 9.34 11.49 8.85
C HIS A 119 8.13 11.32 7.94
N SER A 120 7.69 10.09 7.81
CA SER A 120 6.40 9.73 7.22
C SER A 120 5.67 8.78 8.15
N ILE A 121 4.35 8.94 8.23
CA ILE A 121 3.45 8.02 8.93
C ILE A 121 2.63 7.30 7.87
N VAL A 122 2.38 6.02 8.06
CA VAL A 122 1.52 5.21 7.22
C VAL A 122 0.38 4.69 8.07
N THR A 123 -0.84 4.85 7.59
CA THR A 123 -2.04 4.35 8.27
C THR A 123 -2.86 3.51 7.32
N VAL A 124 -3.42 2.39 7.79
CA VAL A 124 -4.35 1.55 7.03
C VAL A 124 -5.55 1.16 7.90
N ASN A 125 -6.69 1.04 7.24
CA ASN A 125 -7.93 0.53 7.80
C ASN A 125 -8.48 -0.56 6.87
N ASN A 126 -8.57 -1.81 7.34
CA ASN A 126 -9.14 -2.90 6.58
C ASN A 126 -10.57 -3.27 7.02
N ALA A 127 -11.17 -2.49 7.93
CA ALA A 127 -12.54 -2.67 8.38
C ALA A 127 -13.57 -2.22 7.34
N ASN A 128 -14.79 -2.73 7.48
CA ASN A 128 -15.96 -2.29 6.71
C ASN A 128 -16.56 -0.96 7.22
N SER A 129 -15.95 -0.36 8.25
CA SER A 129 -16.41 0.90 8.86
C SER A 129 -15.27 1.90 8.97
N PRO A 130 -15.56 3.22 9.04
CA PRO A 130 -14.55 4.22 9.34
C PRO A 130 -13.91 3.94 10.70
N LYS A 131 -12.61 4.24 10.80
CA LYS A 131 -11.83 4.11 12.05
C LYS A 131 -11.11 5.41 12.36
N GLU A 132 -11.26 5.86 13.59
CA GLU A 132 -10.50 6.98 14.09
C GLU A 132 -9.15 6.51 14.62
N MET A 133 -8.10 7.26 14.30
CA MET A 133 -6.73 7.01 14.75
C MET A 133 -6.06 8.30 15.20
N PRO A 134 -5.19 8.24 16.24
CA PRO A 134 -4.39 9.40 16.61
C PRO A 134 -3.49 9.83 15.46
N MET A 135 -3.39 11.13 15.25
CA MET A 135 -2.49 11.74 14.27
C MET A 135 -1.87 13.00 14.86
N GLU A 136 -0.56 13.09 14.77
CA GLU A 136 0.17 14.25 15.23
C GLU A 136 -0.18 15.49 14.37
N PRO A 137 -0.24 16.68 14.98
CA PRO A 137 -0.43 17.91 14.23
C PRO A 137 0.77 18.15 13.29
N GLY A 138 0.52 18.83 12.18
CA GLY A 138 1.57 19.17 11.22
C GLY A 138 1.83 18.11 10.14
N PHE A 139 1.02 17.05 10.07
CA PHE A 139 1.06 16.09 8.98
C PHE A 139 -0.09 16.29 7.99
N ARG A 140 0.17 15.98 6.71
CA ARG A 140 -0.84 15.97 5.64
C ARG A 140 -0.81 14.66 4.88
N GLY A 141 -1.95 14.14 4.49
CA GLY A 141 -2.08 12.97 3.63
C GLY A 141 -1.66 13.29 2.19
N VAL A 142 -0.92 12.38 1.55
CA VAL A 142 -0.39 12.58 0.19
C VAL A 142 -0.84 11.53 -0.81
N LEU A 143 -1.51 10.47 -0.37
CA LEU A 143 -2.07 9.44 -1.25
C LEU A 143 -3.55 9.71 -1.56
N LEU A 144 -4.39 9.83 -0.53
CA LEU A 144 -5.81 10.14 -0.64
C LEU A 144 -6.13 11.62 -0.33
N GLY A 145 -5.17 12.34 0.23
CA GLY A 145 -5.34 13.74 0.62
C GLY A 145 -6.15 13.93 1.89
N LEU A 146 -6.19 12.94 2.77
CA LEU A 146 -6.88 13.03 4.06
C LEU A 146 -6.24 14.11 4.94
N ARG A 147 -7.03 14.67 5.85
CA ARG A 147 -6.59 15.66 6.81
C ARG A 147 -6.81 15.17 8.23
N ALA A 148 -5.85 15.45 9.09
CA ALA A 148 -5.99 15.25 10.52
C ALA A 148 -6.66 16.49 11.14
N GLU A 149 -7.61 16.26 12.04
CA GLU A 149 -8.33 17.31 12.77
C GLU A 149 -8.27 17.00 14.28
N HIS A 150 -8.00 18.01 15.08
CA HIS A 150 -7.96 17.90 16.55
C HIS A 150 -7.11 16.73 17.12
N GLY A 151 -6.01 16.39 16.43
CA GLY A 151 -5.10 15.33 16.87
C GLY A 151 -5.50 13.91 16.47
N SER A 152 -6.49 13.77 15.58
CA SER A 152 -6.92 12.48 15.04
C SER A 152 -7.23 12.54 13.55
N VAL A 153 -7.39 11.38 12.95
CA VAL A 153 -7.88 11.21 11.57
C VAL A 153 -8.92 10.11 11.53
N VAL A 154 -9.95 10.32 10.72
CA VAL A 154 -10.93 9.28 10.39
C VAL A 154 -10.53 8.65 9.06
N LEU A 155 -10.09 7.41 9.11
CA LEU A 155 -9.77 6.61 7.92
C LEU A 155 -11.06 5.98 7.37
N PRO A 156 -11.38 6.20 6.10
CA PRO A 156 -12.49 5.50 5.44
C PRO A 156 -12.34 3.96 5.52
N PRO A 157 -13.42 3.19 5.33
CA PRO A 157 -13.33 1.75 5.19
C PRO A 157 -12.37 1.35 4.08
N HIS A 158 -11.62 0.26 4.27
CA HIS A 158 -10.70 -0.30 3.27
C HIS A 158 -9.74 0.74 2.65
N SER A 159 -9.17 1.58 3.49
CA SER A 159 -8.32 2.69 3.05
C SER A 159 -6.90 2.60 3.62
N GLY A 160 -6.03 3.44 3.08
CA GLY A 160 -4.70 3.67 3.60
C GLY A 160 -4.20 5.03 3.16
N GLU A 161 -3.41 5.68 3.99
CA GLU A 161 -2.85 7.00 3.71
C GLU A 161 -1.36 7.02 4.07
N ILE A 162 -0.63 7.85 3.35
CA ILE A 162 0.77 8.19 3.64
C ILE A 162 0.80 9.65 4.05
N TRP A 163 1.31 9.91 5.24
CA TRP A 163 1.36 11.23 5.85
C TRP A 163 2.78 11.76 5.82
N VAL A 164 2.94 12.99 5.43
CA VAL A 164 4.22 13.70 5.44
C VAL A 164 4.08 15.01 6.22
N GLU A 165 5.17 15.51 6.77
CA GLU A 165 5.19 16.79 7.46
C GLU A 165 4.71 17.91 6.53
N ALA A 166 3.86 18.80 7.06
CA ALA A 166 3.39 19.97 6.33
C ALA A 166 4.57 20.90 6.00
N GLY A 167 4.62 21.38 4.75
CA GLY A 167 5.76 22.20 4.28
C GLY A 167 6.86 21.40 3.58
N ARG A 168 6.77 20.09 3.55
CA ARG A 168 7.63 19.22 2.73
C ARG A 168 7.09 19.17 1.29
N GLU A 169 7.87 19.66 0.32
CA GLU A 169 7.61 19.54 -1.12
C GLU A 169 7.94 18.17 -1.68
#